data_2a7e803944703b7ade05140d6166f5c9
#
_entry.id   2a7e803944703b7ade05140d6166f5c9
#
_cell.length_a   1.000
_cell.length_b   1.000
_cell.length_c   1.000
_cell.angle_alpha   90.00
_cell.angle_beta   90.00
_cell.angle_gamma   90.00
#
_symmetry.space_group_name_H-M   'P 1'
#
loop_
_entity.id
_entity.type
_entity.pdbx_description
1 polymer ?
#
loop_
_entity_poly.entity_id
_entity_poly.type
_entity_poly.pdbx_seq_one_letter_code
_entity_poly.pdbx_strand_id
1 'polypeptide(L)'
;LKPLLVGLLLLGIYAFFALSARNEIYYLCGNFKSGVSYFSVVRQLDTANLSDYKIEKSEQGKRVTHSSSLHLNLVRCEITFAEDEKVNHAIFR
;
A
#
# COMPACT_ATOMS: atom_id res chain seq x y z
N LEU A 1 17.05 32.29 -10.29
CA LEU A 1 15.94 31.70 -11.06
C LEU A 1 16.14 30.21 -11.35
N LYS A 2 17.35 29.84 -11.83
CA LYS A 2 17.63 28.44 -12.14
C LYS A 2 17.50 27.49 -10.94
N PRO A 3 18.06 27.82 -9.74
CA PRO A 3 17.86 26.96 -8.58
C PRO A 3 16.40 26.83 -8.17
N LEU A 4 15.63 27.91 -8.32
CA LEU A 4 14.21 27.90 -7.98
C LEU A 4 13.44 26.99 -8.94
N LEU A 5 13.73 27.06 -10.26
CA LEU A 5 13.08 26.22 -11.25
C LEU A 5 13.41 24.74 -11.03
N VAL A 6 14.66 24.42 -10.72
CA VAL A 6 15.08 23.06 -10.41
C VAL A 6 14.36 22.55 -9.16
N GLY A 7 14.26 23.38 -8.13
CA GLY A 7 13.55 23.01 -6.91
C GLY A 7 12.08 22.73 -7.15
N LEU A 8 11.42 23.57 -7.95
CA LEU A 8 10.01 23.37 -8.31
C LEU A 8 9.82 22.10 -9.14
N LEU A 9 10.74 21.81 -10.05
CA LEU A 9 10.70 20.61 -10.86
C LEU A 9 10.84 19.36 -10.00
N LEU A 10 11.81 19.36 -9.07
CA LEU A 10 12.01 18.23 -8.17
C LEU A 10 10.80 18.01 -7.24
N LEU A 11 10.20 19.09 -6.77
CA LEU A 11 9.00 19.01 -5.94
C LEU A 11 7.84 18.41 -6.73
N GLY A 12 7.68 18.81 -8.00
CA GLY A 12 6.64 18.27 -8.87
C GLY A 12 6.83 16.78 -9.14
N ILE A 13 8.08 16.35 -9.38
CA ILE A 13 8.40 14.94 -9.57
C ILE A 13 8.07 14.14 -8.31
N TYR A 14 8.49 14.64 -7.15
CA TYR A 14 8.21 13.97 -5.88
C TYR A 14 6.69 13.86 -5.66
N ALA A 15 5.96 14.95 -5.88
CA ALA A 15 4.50 14.94 -5.71
C ALA A 15 3.83 13.93 -6.63
N PHE A 16 4.29 13.83 -7.89
CA PHE A 16 3.77 12.86 -8.83
C PHE A 16 3.94 11.43 -8.32
N PHE A 17 5.14 11.08 -7.87
CA PHE A 17 5.42 9.74 -7.38
C PHE A 17 4.67 9.44 -6.07
N ALA A 18 4.56 10.44 -5.18
CA ALA A 18 3.84 10.26 -3.92
C ALA A 18 2.35 10.02 -4.17
N LEU A 19 1.74 10.77 -5.09
CA LEU A 19 0.34 10.58 -5.46
C LEU A 19 0.13 9.24 -6.16
N SER A 20 1.06 8.84 -7.01
CA SER A 20 0.99 7.55 -7.68
C SER A 20 1.08 6.40 -6.69
N ALA A 21 1.95 6.51 -5.68
CA ALA A 21 2.06 5.51 -4.63
C ALA A 21 0.77 5.42 -3.81
N ARG A 22 0.16 6.57 -3.47
CA ARG A 22 -1.11 6.60 -2.76
C ARG A 22 -2.21 5.92 -3.57
N ASN A 23 -2.28 6.23 -4.88
CA ASN A 23 -3.28 5.63 -5.75
C ASN A 23 -3.07 4.13 -5.88
N GLU A 24 -1.83 3.68 -5.97
CA GLU A 24 -1.49 2.26 -6.01
C GLU A 24 -2.02 1.52 -4.77
N ILE A 25 -1.78 2.10 -3.59
CA ILE A 25 -2.27 1.53 -2.33
C ILE A 25 -3.80 1.50 -2.32
N TYR A 26 -4.42 2.59 -2.73
CA TYR A 26 -5.88 2.71 -2.75
C TYR A 26 -6.53 1.67 -3.67
N TYR A 27 -6.04 1.54 -4.90
CA TYR A 27 -6.61 0.61 -5.87
C TYR A 27 -6.41 -0.84 -5.46
N LEU A 28 -5.23 -1.18 -4.97
CA LEU A 28 -4.97 -2.54 -4.50
C LEU A 28 -5.82 -2.86 -3.27
N CYS A 29 -5.95 -1.91 -2.35
CA CYS A 29 -6.80 -2.09 -1.17
C CYS A 29 -8.23 -2.42 -1.57
N GLY A 30 -8.75 -1.76 -2.60
CA GLY A 30 -10.09 -2.01 -3.12
C GLY A 30 -10.27 -3.40 -3.74
N ASN A 31 -9.18 -4.05 -4.13
CA ASN A 31 -9.22 -5.41 -4.67
C ASN A 31 -9.25 -6.48 -3.57
N PHE A 32 -8.94 -6.12 -2.33
CA PHE A 32 -8.83 -7.08 -1.24
C PHE A 32 -10.15 -7.19 -0.48
N LYS A 33 -11.13 -7.76 -1.15
CA LYS A 33 -12.45 -7.96 -0.58
C LYS A 33 -12.45 -9.21 0.32
N SER A 34 -13.42 -9.25 1.23
CA SER A 34 -13.61 -10.42 2.10
C SER A 34 -13.68 -11.70 1.25
N GLY A 35 -12.93 -12.70 1.65
CA GLY A 35 -12.87 -13.99 0.96
C GLY A 35 -11.71 -14.15 -0.02
N VAL A 36 -10.99 -13.07 -0.37
CA VAL A 36 -9.81 -13.16 -1.23
C VAL A 36 -8.71 -13.90 -0.46
N SER A 37 -8.00 -14.82 -1.14
CA SER A 37 -6.98 -15.62 -0.48
C SER A 37 -5.73 -14.81 -0.15
N TYR A 38 -5.03 -15.21 0.91
CA TYR A 38 -3.75 -14.62 1.29
C TYR A 38 -2.75 -14.67 0.12
N PHE A 39 -2.69 -15.78 -0.57
CA PHE A 39 -1.80 -15.94 -1.72
C PHE A 39 -2.08 -14.89 -2.80
N SER A 40 -3.37 -14.66 -3.10
CA SER A 40 -3.76 -13.66 -4.10
C SER A 40 -3.37 -12.25 -3.66
N VAL A 41 -3.55 -11.92 -2.38
CA VAL A 41 -3.19 -10.61 -1.83
C VAL A 41 -1.69 -10.36 -1.98
N VAL A 42 -0.86 -11.30 -1.54
CA VAL A 42 0.59 -11.15 -1.63
C VAL A 42 1.04 -11.06 -3.08
N ARG A 43 0.47 -11.86 -3.96
CA ARG A 43 0.78 -11.83 -5.39
C ARG A 43 0.48 -10.46 -5.99
N GLN A 44 -0.64 -9.84 -5.64
CA GLN A 44 -0.98 -8.50 -6.11
C GLN A 44 -0.05 -7.44 -5.51
N LEU A 45 0.28 -7.56 -4.23
CA LEU A 45 1.18 -6.62 -3.57
C LEU A 45 2.59 -6.69 -4.15
N ASP A 46 3.02 -7.86 -4.61
CA ASP A 46 4.33 -8.02 -5.23
C ASP A 46 4.44 -7.28 -6.57
N THR A 47 3.32 -6.87 -7.17
CA THR A 47 3.33 -6.07 -8.40
C THR A 47 3.49 -4.58 -8.13
N ALA A 48 3.40 -4.15 -6.87
CA ALA A 48 3.50 -2.74 -6.52
C ALA A 48 4.94 -2.25 -6.64
N ASN A 49 5.14 -1.11 -7.29
CA ASN A 49 6.45 -0.55 -7.57
C ASN A 49 6.83 0.61 -6.66
N LEU A 50 5.85 1.36 -6.16
CA LEU A 50 6.08 2.58 -5.38
C LEU A 50 5.72 2.40 -3.91
N SER A 51 5.36 1.21 -3.51
CA SER A 51 4.93 0.90 -2.16
C SER A 51 5.43 -0.48 -1.75
N ASP A 52 5.31 -0.75 -0.46
CA ASP A 52 5.82 -1.97 0.14
C ASP A 52 4.82 -2.50 1.15
N TYR A 53 5.04 -3.72 1.62
CA TYR A 53 4.12 -4.30 2.60
C TYR A 53 4.89 -5.06 3.68
N LYS A 54 4.27 -5.16 4.85
CA LYS A 54 4.79 -5.93 5.99
C LYS A 54 3.76 -6.94 6.42
N ILE A 55 4.21 -8.13 6.78
CA ILE A 55 3.36 -9.21 7.24
C ILE A 55 3.58 -9.41 8.73
N GLU A 56 2.50 -9.35 9.50
CA GLU A 56 2.52 -9.64 10.94
C GLU A 56 1.64 -10.86 11.22
N LYS A 57 2.15 -11.79 12.00
CA LYS A 57 1.41 -12.98 12.40
C LYS A 57 1.02 -12.85 13.87
N SER A 58 -0.21 -13.23 14.18
CA SER A 58 -0.71 -13.27 15.55
C SER A 58 -1.50 -14.55 15.76
N GLU A 59 -1.89 -14.82 17.00
CA GLU A 59 -2.73 -15.98 17.32
C GLU A 59 -4.08 -15.92 16.62
N GLN A 60 -4.53 -14.72 16.30
CA GLN A 60 -5.83 -14.50 15.66
C GLN A 60 -5.78 -14.50 14.14
N GLY A 61 -4.58 -14.69 13.55
CA GLY A 61 -4.40 -14.71 12.11
C GLY A 61 -3.27 -13.81 11.67
N LYS A 62 -3.30 -13.42 10.39
CA LYS A 62 -2.26 -12.58 9.77
C LYS A 62 -2.80 -11.20 9.49
N ARG A 63 -1.92 -10.22 9.55
CA ARG A 63 -2.21 -8.85 9.12
C ARG A 63 -1.11 -8.38 8.18
N VAL A 64 -1.51 -7.81 7.05
CA VAL A 64 -0.58 -7.22 6.08
C VAL A 64 -0.83 -5.72 6.05
N THR A 65 0.23 -4.94 6.18
CA THR A 65 0.15 -3.48 6.08
C THR A 65 0.88 -3.05 4.82
N HIS A 66 0.13 -2.45 3.89
CA HIS A 66 0.65 -1.95 2.61
C HIS A 66 0.75 -0.43 2.68
N SER A 67 1.95 0.11 2.52
CA SER A 67 2.22 1.54 2.64
C SER A 67 3.39 1.94 1.75
N SER A 68 3.68 3.24 1.70
CA SER A 68 4.81 3.75 0.93
C SER A 68 5.59 4.78 1.72
N SER A 69 6.92 4.68 1.66
CA SER A 69 7.81 5.67 2.27
C SER A 69 7.78 7.00 1.53
N LEU A 70 7.28 7.04 0.29
CA LEU A 70 7.19 8.28 -0.49
C LEU A 70 6.27 9.32 0.15
N HIS A 71 5.29 8.90 0.92
CA HIS A 71 4.45 9.82 1.71
C HIS A 71 4.54 9.50 3.20
N LEU A 72 5.73 9.07 3.65
CA LEU A 72 6.07 8.85 5.06
C LEU A 72 5.17 7.81 5.75
N ASN A 73 4.64 6.88 4.97
CA ASN A 73 3.72 5.83 5.46
C ASN A 73 2.47 6.38 6.14
N LEU A 74 2.07 7.61 5.75
CA LEU A 74 0.87 8.25 6.30
C LEU A 74 -0.42 7.65 5.77
N VAL A 75 -0.38 7.09 4.57
CA VAL A 75 -1.51 6.41 3.92
C VAL A 75 -1.16 4.93 3.82
N ARG A 76 -2.10 4.08 4.21
CA ARG A 76 -1.85 2.63 4.21
C ARG A 76 -3.15 1.85 4.04
N CYS A 77 -3.00 0.60 3.61
CA CYS A 77 -4.08 -0.37 3.61
C CYS A 77 -3.73 -1.45 4.64
N GLU A 78 -4.59 -1.64 5.62
CA GLU A 78 -4.45 -2.70 6.61
C GLU A 78 -5.37 -3.85 6.22
N ILE A 79 -4.77 -5.01 5.94
CA ILE A 79 -5.50 -6.20 5.49
C ILE A 79 -5.42 -7.24 6.59
N THR A 80 -6.58 -7.64 7.10
CA THR A 80 -6.68 -8.64 8.16
C THR A 80 -7.19 -9.95 7.58
N PHE A 81 -6.55 -11.05 7.93
CA PHE A 81 -6.90 -12.38 7.44
C PHE A 81 -7.49 -13.21 8.57
N ALA A 82 -8.49 -14.02 8.22
CA ALA A 82 -9.06 -15.00 9.12
C ALA A 82 -8.16 -16.26 9.20
N GLU A 83 -8.52 -17.21 10.05
CA GLU A 83 -7.75 -18.45 10.23
C GLU A 83 -7.65 -19.27 8.94
N ASP A 84 -8.62 -19.16 8.06
CA ASP A 84 -8.64 -19.86 6.76
C ASP A 84 -7.76 -19.20 5.71
N GLU A 85 -6.98 -18.18 6.10
CA GLU A 85 -6.09 -17.40 5.25
C GLU A 85 -6.82 -16.66 4.12
N LYS A 86 -8.05 -16.26 4.38
CA LYS A 86 -8.83 -15.40 3.48
C LYS A 86 -9.01 -14.04 4.12
N VAL A 87 -9.10 -13.01 3.28
CA VAL A 87 -9.29 -11.64 3.76
C VAL A 87 -10.57 -11.57 4.58
N ASN A 88 -10.45 -11.06 5.80
CA ASN A 88 -11.58 -10.72 6.64
C ASN A 88 -12.06 -9.31 6.29
N HIS A 89 -11.14 -8.35 6.30
CA HIS A 89 -11.42 -7.00 5.81
C HIS A 89 -10.12 -6.30 5.45
N ALA A 90 -10.21 -5.27 4.61
CA ALA A 90 -9.11 -4.40 4.25
C ALA A 90 -9.57 -2.96 4.42
N ILE A 91 -8.80 -2.15 5.15
CA ILE A 91 -9.14 -0.77 5.48
C ILE A 91 -8.06 0.15 4.94
N PHE A 92 -8.47 1.10 4.10
CA PHE A 92 -7.61 2.18 3.61
C PHE A 92 -7.68 3.36 4.56
N ARG A 93 -6.50 3.85 4.99
CA ARG A 93 -6.42 4.98 5.94
C ARG A 93 -5.54 6.10 5.46
#